data_7ac504ddccdf82276c6ea161ecdb4413
#
_entry.id   7ac504ddccdf82276c6ea161ecdb4413
#
_cell.length_a   1.000
_cell.length_b   1.000
_cell.length_c   1.000
_cell.angle_alpha   90.00
_cell.angle_beta   90.00
_cell.angle_gamma   90.00
#
_symmetry.space_group_name_H-M   'P 1'
#
loop_
_entity.id
_entity.type
_entity.pdbx_description
1 polymer ?
#
loop_
_entity_poly.entity_id
_entity_poly.type
_entity_poly.pdbx_seq_one_letter_code
_entity_poly.pdbx_strand_id
1 'polypeptide(L)'
;MWTYLGRVIKQGRAWTDAEGVQHPAQWNRWTDEEKAAKGLVWNQDLQPVPFDNRFYWSAGVPKALDDVNEVDEDGNPVLDADGVQVVTKGLKTNAIAQVKATAGGLLQPTDWMVTRKAETGTEVPSAVGDYRTAVRTASEAIETAIAGVTTLEAFMALYDAPVDADGMPTGNAPINNWPDAI
;
A
#
# COMPACT_ATOMS: atom_id res chain seq x y z
N MET A 1 15.92 -16.29 12.16
CA MET A 1 15.95 -15.82 13.56
C MET A 1 16.74 -16.78 14.44
N TRP A 2 17.31 -16.30 15.56
CA TRP A 2 17.97 -17.18 16.52
C TRP A 2 16.95 -17.87 17.41
N THR A 3 17.15 -19.17 17.63
CA THR A 3 16.29 -20.01 18.48
C THR A 3 17.12 -20.78 19.50
N TYR A 4 16.52 -21.06 20.66
CA TYR A 4 17.02 -21.95 21.67
C TYR A 4 15.97 -23.03 21.95
N LEU A 5 16.30 -24.29 21.75
CA LEU A 5 15.37 -25.43 21.86
C LEU A 5 14.03 -25.17 21.08
N GLY A 6 14.12 -24.62 19.86
CA GLY A 6 12.98 -24.32 19.01
C GLY A 6 12.22 -23.02 19.37
N ARG A 7 12.51 -22.38 20.51
CA ARG A 7 11.88 -21.12 20.91
C ARG A 7 12.67 -19.93 20.38
N VAL A 8 11.98 -18.97 19.75
CA VAL A 8 12.59 -17.72 19.26
C VAL A 8 13.13 -16.89 20.42
N ILE A 9 14.40 -16.50 20.34
CA ILE A 9 15.05 -15.58 21.29
C ILE A 9 15.10 -14.18 20.67
N LYS A 10 14.41 -13.24 21.30
CA LYS A 10 14.28 -11.87 20.78
C LYS A 10 15.56 -11.07 21.03
N GLN A 11 16.09 -10.44 19.98
CA GLN A 11 17.23 -9.54 20.10
C GLN A 11 16.94 -8.39 21.07
N GLY A 12 17.98 -7.97 21.80
CA GLY A 12 17.86 -6.88 22.78
C GLY A 12 17.11 -7.26 24.07
N ARG A 13 16.81 -8.57 24.27
CA ARG A 13 16.22 -9.07 25.53
C ARG A 13 17.08 -10.16 26.14
N ALA A 14 17.22 -10.11 27.46
CA ALA A 14 17.83 -11.21 28.23
C ALA A 14 16.95 -12.46 28.10
N TRP A 15 17.58 -13.63 28.18
CA TRP A 15 16.89 -14.92 28.14
C TRP A 15 17.55 -15.91 29.08
N THR A 16 16.83 -16.95 29.44
CA THR A 16 17.34 -18.00 30.38
C THR A 16 17.36 -19.33 29.64
N ASP A 17 18.46 -20.07 29.78
CA ASP A 17 18.61 -21.41 29.21
C ASP A 17 17.91 -22.49 30.07
N ALA A 18 18.03 -23.76 29.64
CA ALA A 18 17.38 -24.88 30.31
C ALA A 18 18.00 -25.18 31.70
N GLU A 19 19.25 -24.78 31.90
CA GLU A 19 19.99 -24.91 33.13
C GLU A 19 19.72 -23.77 34.14
N GLY A 20 18.88 -22.78 33.74
CA GLY A 20 18.54 -21.64 34.57
C GLY A 20 19.55 -20.49 34.52
N VAL A 21 20.54 -20.55 33.62
CA VAL A 21 21.52 -19.47 33.45
C VAL A 21 20.92 -18.33 32.67
N GLN A 22 20.97 -17.12 33.22
CA GLN A 22 20.50 -15.94 32.58
C GLN A 22 21.54 -15.34 31.64
N HIS A 23 21.21 -15.21 30.38
CA HIS A 23 22.02 -14.57 29.34
C HIS A 23 21.64 -13.10 29.14
N PRO A 24 22.62 -12.21 28.94
CA PRO A 24 22.36 -10.76 28.86
C PRO A 24 21.60 -10.35 27.60
N ALA A 25 20.95 -9.19 27.61
CA ALA A 25 20.24 -8.65 26.44
C ALA A 25 21.16 -8.38 25.23
N GLN A 26 22.48 -8.17 25.50
CA GLN A 26 23.49 -7.91 24.47
C GLN A 26 24.02 -9.19 23.77
N TRP A 27 23.45 -10.37 24.03
CA TRP A 27 23.84 -11.63 23.39
C TRP A 27 23.83 -11.56 21.85
N ASN A 28 23.07 -10.66 21.27
CA ASN A 28 23.04 -10.42 19.83
C ASN A 28 24.38 -9.92 19.25
N ARG A 29 25.28 -9.40 20.11
CA ARG A 29 26.64 -8.97 19.75
C ARG A 29 27.66 -10.11 19.80
N TRP A 30 27.28 -11.28 20.31
CA TRP A 30 28.16 -12.46 20.32
C TRP A 30 28.45 -12.93 18.90
N THR A 31 29.60 -13.55 18.69
CA THR A 31 29.89 -14.23 17.42
C THR A 31 28.93 -15.40 17.21
N ASP A 32 28.90 -15.94 16.02
CA ASP A 32 28.02 -17.10 15.74
C ASP A 32 28.51 -18.36 16.45
N GLU A 33 29.82 -18.48 16.66
CA GLU A 33 30.43 -19.55 17.47
C GLU A 33 30.04 -19.44 18.96
N GLU A 34 30.05 -18.22 19.52
CA GLU A 34 29.61 -17.97 20.90
C GLU A 34 28.14 -18.29 21.08
N LYS A 35 27.30 -17.91 20.12
CA LYS A 35 25.88 -18.24 20.12
C LYS A 35 25.64 -19.72 20.03
N ALA A 36 26.33 -20.42 19.12
CA ALA A 36 26.24 -21.87 19.00
C ALA A 36 26.70 -22.59 20.27
N ALA A 37 27.78 -22.11 20.93
CA ALA A 37 28.26 -22.66 22.21
C ALA A 37 27.23 -22.54 23.36
N LYS A 38 26.25 -21.61 23.24
CA LYS A 38 25.12 -21.44 24.16
C LYS A 38 23.85 -22.15 23.67
N GLY A 39 23.93 -22.99 22.64
CA GLY A 39 22.81 -23.75 22.10
C GLY A 39 21.84 -22.91 21.25
N LEU A 40 22.25 -21.71 20.86
CA LEU A 40 21.46 -20.90 19.91
C LEU A 40 21.69 -21.44 18.49
N VAL A 41 20.59 -21.66 17.79
CA VAL A 41 20.59 -22.13 16.40
C VAL A 41 19.95 -21.05 15.52
N TRP A 42 20.61 -20.71 14.41
CA TRP A 42 20.04 -19.84 13.41
C TRP A 42 19.00 -20.60 12.60
N ASN A 43 17.75 -20.16 12.69
CA ASN A 43 16.66 -20.71 11.89
C ASN A 43 16.27 -19.70 10.80
N GLN A 44 16.57 -20.04 9.55
CA GLN A 44 16.31 -19.19 8.39
C GLN A 44 14.83 -19.16 8.03
N ASP A 45 14.11 -20.24 8.25
CA ASP A 45 12.67 -20.34 7.92
C ASP A 45 11.80 -19.44 8.80
N LEU A 46 12.32 -18.98 9.94
CA LEU A 46 11.64 -18.02 10.82
C LEU A 46 11.94 -16.57 10.49
N GLN A 47 12.70 -16.27 9.41
CA GLN A 47 12.90 -14.88 9.00
C GLN A 47 11.57 -14.31 8.48
N PRO A 48 11.23 -13.06 8.86
CA PRO A 48 10.11 -12.38 8.24
C PRO A 48 10.35 -12.29 6.73
N VAL A 49 9.47 -12.86 5.94
CA VAL A 49 9.49 -12.66 4.50
C VAL A 49 9.01 -11.23 4.24
N PRO A 50 9.83 -10.36 3.61
CA PRO A 50 9.40 -9.01 3.30
C PRO A 50 8.22 -9.05 2.32
N PHE A 51 7.25 -8.20 2.53
CA PHE A 51 6.11 -8.03 1.64
C PHE A 51 5.74 -6.55 1.53
N ASP A 52 5.10 -6.17 0.42
CA ASP A 52 4.59 -4.82 0.24
C ASP A 52 3.20 -4.71 0.88
N ASN A 53 3.12 -3.97 1.97
CA ASN A 53 1.88 -3.77 2.73
C ASN A 53 0.80 -2.98 1.98
N ARG A 54 1.13 -2.36 0.85
CA ARG A 54 0.13 -1.75 -0.04
C ARG A 54 -0.79 -2.82 -0.63
N PHE A 55 -0.24 -3.98 -0.99
CA PHE A 55 -0.91 -5.03 -1.75
C PHE A 55 -1.16 -6.33 -0.97
N TYR A 56 -0.48 -6.52 0.15
CA TYR A 56 -0.55 -7.74 0.97
C TYR A 56 -0.89 -7.43 2.42
N TRP A 57 -1.61 -8.33 3.07
CA TRP A 57 -1.82 -8.31 4.52
C TRP A 57 -0.62 -8.88 5.28
N SER A 58 0.00 -9.91 4.72
CA SER A 58 1.23 -10.54 5.20
C SER A 58 1.93 -11.22 4.01
N ALA A 59 3.14 -11.78 4.23
CA ALA A 59 3.85 -12.50 3.19
C ALA A 59 2.98 -13.62 2.59
N GLY A 60 2.75 -13.56 1.28
CA GLY A 60 1.94 -14.51 0.54
C GLY A 60 0.42 -14.40 0.71
N VAL A 61 -0.08 -13.41 1.50
CA VAL A 61 -1.53 -13.18 1.68
C VAL A 61 -1.94 -11.88 1.00
N PRO A 62 -2.40 -11.91 -0.25
CA PRO A 62 -2.77 -10.73 -1.00
C PRO A 62 -4.08 -10.11 -0.47
N LYS A 63 -4.20 -8.78 -0.64
CA LYS A 63 -5.47 -8.08 -0.51
C LYS A 63 -6.34 -8.35 -1.73
N ALA A 64 -7.65 -8.37 -1.54
CA ALA A 64 -8.59 -8.51 -2.64
C ALA A 64 -8.53 -7.31 -3.60
N LEU A 65 -8.61 -7.57 -4.91
CA LEU A 65 -8.71 -6.51 -5.92
C LEU A 65 -10.05 -5.80 -5.87
N ASP A 66 -11.12 -6.58 -5.86
CA ASP A 66 -12.49 -6.09 -5.85
C ASP A 66 -13.04 -6.09 -4.42
N ASP A 67 -14.13 -5.39 -4.19
CA ASP A 67 -14.82 -5.34 -2.91
C ASP A 67 -15.33 -6.75 -2.52
N VAL A 68 -15.22 -7.10 -1.23
CA VAL A 68 -15.62 -8.40 -0.70
C VAL A 68 -16.74 -8.21 0.31
N ASN A 69 -17.85 -8.89 0.10
CA ASN A 69 -18.93 -8.97 1.07
C ASN A 69 -18.50 -9.86 2.24
N GLU A 70 -18.59 -9.34 3.46
CA GLU A 70 -18.24 -10.10 4.65
C GLU A 70 -19.29 -11.16 4.96
N VAL A 71 -18.82 -12.36 5.30
CA VAL A 71 -19.67 -13.47 5.73
C VAL A 71 -19.16 -14.02 7.06
N ASP A 72 -20.06 -14.55 7.89
CA ASP A 72 -19.71 -15.23 9.13
C ASP A 72 -19.17 -16.65 8.87
N GLU A 73 -18.84 -17.39 9.94
CA GLU A 73 -18.31 -18.76 9.84
C GLU A 73 -19.30 -19.74 9.19
N ASP A 74 -20.59 -19.44 9.22
CA ASP A 74 -21.65 -20.24 8.62
C ASP A 74 -21.99 -19.82 7.16
N GLY A 75 -21.29 -18.76 6.65
CA GLY A 75 -21.48 -18.23 5.30
C GLY A 75 -22.64 -17.24 5.16
N ASN A 76 -23.24 -16.78 6.28
CA ASN A 76 -24.31 -15.79 6.23
C ASN A 76 -23.71 -14.37 6.10
N PRO A 77 -24.43 -13.44 5.45
CA PRO A 77 -24.00 -12.04 5.36
C PRO A 77 -23.80 -11.40 6.74
N VAL A 78 -22.63 -10.78 6.96
CA VAL A 78 -22.42 -9.90 8.12
C VAL A 78 -23.09 -8.57 7.84
N LEU A 79 -24.00 -8.15 8.71
CA LEU A 79 -24.72 -6.88 8.60
C LEU A 79 -24.23 -5.90 9.65
N ASP A 80 -24.23 -4.61 9.32
CA ASP A 80 -23.97 -3.53 10.28
C ASP A 80 -25.21 -3.25 11.17
N ALA A 81 -25.12 -2.23 12.02
CA ALA A 81 -26.20 -1.85 12.94
C ALA A 81 -27.48 -1.39 12.23
N ASP A 82 -27.37 -0.96 10.98
CA ASP A 82 -28.51 -0.52 10.13
C ASP A 82 -29.04 -1.63 9.25
N GLY A 83 -28.51 -2.87 9.37
CA GLY A 83 -28.90 -4.03 8.58
C GLY A 83 -28.33 -4.05 7.15
N VAL A 84 -27.29 -3.25 6.90
CA VAL A 84 -26.60 -3.20 5.59
C VAL A 84 -25.44 -4.19 5.58
N GLN A 85 -25.27 -4.87 4.45
CA GLN A 85 -24.15 -5.81 4.23
C GLN A 85 -22.80 -5.10 4.45
N VAL A 86 -21.99 -5.63 5.36
CA VAL A 86 -20.62 -5.17 5.57
C VAL A 86 -19.76 -5.56 4.37
N VAL A 87 -19.04 -4.60 3.81
CA VAL A 87 -18.20 -4.77 2.63
C VAL A 87 -16.79 -4.29 2.92
N THR A 88 -15.82 -5.19 2.86
CA THR A 88 -14.39 -4.82 2.86
C THR A 88 -14.00 -4.30 1.48
N LYS A 89 -13.55 -3.03 1.43
CA LYS A 89 -13.16 -2.39 0.18
C LYS A 89 -11.88 -2.99 -0.39
N GLY A 90 -11.96 -3.35 -1.66
CA GLY A 90 -10.83 -3.87 -2.42
C GLY A 90 -9.79 -2.82 -2.81
N LEU A 91 -8.69 -3.30 -3.36
CA LEU A 91 -7.59 -2.44 -3.81
C LEU A 91 -8.04 -1.44 -4.88
N LYS A 92 -8.88 -1.85 -5.83
CA LYS A 92 -9.41 -0.98 -6.90
C LYS A 92 -10.23 0.17 -6.33
N THR A 93 -11.19 -0.14 -5.45
CA THR A 93 -12.07 0.87 -4.83
C THR A 93 -11.27 1.90 -4.04
N ASN A 94 -10.28 1.42 -3.25
CA ASN A 94 -9.41 2.30 -2.48
C ASN A 94 -8.51 3.17 -3.39
N ALA A 95 -7.96 2.60 -4.46
CA ALA A 95 -7.12 3.33 -5.41
C ALA A 95 -7.94 4.40 -6.17
N ILE A 96 -9.15 4.08 -6.65
CA ILE A 96 -10.05 5.03 -7.31
C ILE A 96 -10.41 6.17 -6.35
N ALA A 97 -10.71 5.88 -5.08
CA ALA A 97 -10.97 6.92 -4.09
C ALA A 97 -9.76 7.85 -3.91
N GLN A 98 -8.56 7.31 -3.87
CA GLN A 98 -7.32 8.08 -3.79
C GLN A 98 -7.10 8.94 -5.04
N VAL A 99 -7.34 8.42 -6.25
CA VAL A 99 -7.25 9.16 -7.52
C VAL A 99 -8.20 10.35 -7.51
N LYS A 100 -9.46 10.15 -7.12
CA LYS A 100 -10.45 11.24 -6.99
C LYS A 100 -10.05 12.30 -5.97
N ALA A 101 -9.51 11.87 -4.82
CA ALA A 101 -8.99 12.79 -3.81
C ALA A 101 -7.82 13.62 -4.34
N THR A 102 -6.89 13.00 -5.09
CA THR A 102 -5.77 13.68 -5.73
C THR A 102 -6.26 14.69 -6.77
N ALA A 103 -7.18 14.30 -7.68
CA ALA A 103 -7.77 15.19 -8.66
C ALA A 103 -8.46 16.40 -7.99
N GLY A 104 -9.22 16.16 -6.91
CA GLY A 104 -9.82 17.23 -6.09
C GLY A 104 -8.77 18.19 -5.54
N GLY A 105 -7.69 17.67 -4.98
CA GLY A 105 -6.57 18.46 -4.46
C GLY A 105 -5.90 19.33 -5.55
N LEU A 106 -5.73 18.78 -6.76
CA LEU A 106 -5.15 19.51 -7.90
C LEU A 106 -6.08 20.61 -8.43
N LEU A 107 -7.40 20.42 -8.35
CA LEU A 107 -8.38 21.40 -8.82
C LEU A 107 -8.66 22.52 -7.81
N GLN A 108 -8.57 22.21 -6.51
CA GLN A 108 -8.92 23.10 -5.40
C GLN A 108 -8.30 24.51 -5.48
N PRO A 109 -7.01 24.69 -5.79
CA PRO A 109 -6.39 26.02 -5.85
C PRO A 109 -7.04 26.98 -6.86
N THR A 110 -7.76 26.44 -7.85
CA THR A 110 -8.39 27.20 -8.93
C THR A 110 -9.92 27.23 -8.87
N ASP A 111 -10.56 26.58 -7.88
CA ASP A 111 -12.02 26.49 -7.74
C ASP A 111 -12.67 27.87 -7.54
N TRP A 112 -12.02 28.76 -6.81
CA TRP A 112 -12.49 30.14 -6.63
C TRP A 112 -12.65 30.89 -7.93
N MET A 113 -11.86 30.59 -8.97
CA MET A 113 -11.98 31.23 -10.30
C MET A 113 -13.27 30.80 -11.00
N VAL A 114 -13.68 29.53 -10.82
CA VAL A 114 -14.93 29.01 -11.37
C VAL A 114 -16.13 29.65 -10.65
N THR A 115 -16.07 29.76 -9.31
CA THR A 115 -17.08 30.43 -8.51
C THR A 115 -17.19 31.91 -8.92
N ARG A 116 -16.06 32.63 -9.02
CA ARG A 116 -16.05 34.03 -9.50
C ARG A 116 -16.67 34.20 -10.89
N LYS A 117 -16.38 33.26 -11.82
CA LYS A 117 -17.01 33.30 -13.15
C LYS A 117 -18.53 33.19 -13.04
N ALA A 118 -19.03 32.29 -12.20
CA ALA A 118 -20.47 32.10 -12.00
C ALA A 118 -21.16 33.33 -11.39
N GLU A 119 -20.49 34.01 -10.43
CA GLU A 119 -21.04 35.16 -9.71
C GLU A 119 -20.91 36.49 -10.46
N THR A 120 -19.81 36.72 -11.16
CA THR A 120 -19.46 38.03 -11.71
C THR A 120 -19.34 38.03 -13.24
N GLY A 121 -19.37 36.87 -13.88
CA GLY A 121 -19.12 36.74 -15.33
C GLY A 121 -17.65 36.88 -15.72
N THR A 122 -16.72 37.03 -14.76
CA THR A 122 -15.28 37.12 -15.05
C THR A 122 -14.74 35.81 -15.57
N GLU A 123 -14.20 35.78 -16.79
CA GLU A 123 -13.72 34.56 -17.43
C GLU A 123 -12.56 33.92 -16.65
N VAL A 124 -12.56 32.59 -16.64
CA VAL A 124 -11.39 31.79 -16.14
C VAL A 124 -10.29 31.90 -17.19
N PRO A 125 -9.03 32.21 -16.82
CA PRO A 125 -7.92 32.19 -17.77
C PRO A 125 -7.84 30.87 -18.54
N SER A 126 -7.56 30.91 -19.84
CA SER A 126 -7.54 29.69 -20.68
C SER A 126 -6.58 28.64 -20.16
N ALA A 127 -5.36 29.04 -19.75
CA ALA A 127 -4.38 28.09 -19.17
C ALA A 127 -4.92 27.35 -17.95
N VAL A 128 -5.72 28.02 -17.09
CA VAL A 128 -6.37 27.37 -15.94
C VAL A 128 -7.48 26.43 -16.43
N GLY A 129 -8.26 26.82 -17.41
CA GLY A 129 -9.30 25.97 -18.03
C GLY A 129 -8.71 24.69 -18.63
N ASP A 130 -7.62 24.82 -19.37
CA ASP A 130 -6.91 23.74 -20.03
C ASP A 130 -6.31 22.78 -18.98
N TYR A 131 -5.64 23.30 -17.95
CA TYR A 131 -5.12 22.52 -16.85
C TYR A 131 -6.23 21.73 -16.13
N ARG A 132 -7.33 22.38 -15.78
CA ARG A 132 -8.47 21.71 -15.12
C ARG A 132 -9.07 20.61 -15.98
N THR A 133 -9.10 20.79 -17.30
CA THR A 133 -9.52 19.76 -18.24
C THR A 133 -8.52 18.60 -18.25
N ALA A 134 -7.22 18.88 -18.32
CA ALA A 134 -6.17 17.88 -18.29
C ALA A 134 -6.20 17.04 -17.00
N VAL A 135 -6.43 17.67 -15.83
CA VAL A 135 -6.58 16.95 -14.54
C VAL A 135 -7.75 15.97 -14.57
N ARG A 136 -8.92 16.40 -15.10
CA ARG A 136 -10.09 15.50 -15.18
C ARG A 136 -9.87 14.35 -16.16
N THR A 137 -9.26 14.63 -17.32
CA THR A 137 -8.92 13.60 -18.30
C THR A 137 -7.92 12.59 -17.73
N ALA A 138 -6.90 13.07 -16.99
CA ALA A 138 -5.95 12.19 -16.33
C ALA A 138 -6.63 11.31 -15.25
N SER A 139 -7.51 11.90 -14.42
CA SER A 139 -8.29 11.13 -13.43
C SER A 139 -9.10 10.02 -14.08
N GLU A 140 -9.84 10.32 -15.14
CA GLU A 140 -10.67 9.36 -15.86
C GLU A 140 -9.81 8.23 -16.50
N ALA A 141 -8.67 8.58 -17.08
CA ALA A 141 -7.75 7.63 -17.68
C ALA A 141 -7.17 6.68 -16.61
N ILE A 142 -6.74 7.21 -15.45
CA ILE A 142 -6.21 6.44 -14.34
C ILE A 142 -7.30 5.54 -13.74
N GLU A 143 -8.50 6.07 -13.50
CA GLU A 143 -9.64 5.28 -13.00
C GLU A 143 -10.00 4.13 -13.95
N THR A 144 -9.98 4.39 -15.26
CA THR A 144 -10.21 3.36 -16.30
C THR A 144 -9.14 2.28 -16.27
N ALA A 145 -7.87 2.68 -16.15
CA ALA A 145 -6.76 1.73 -16.03
C ALA A 145 -6.91 0.85 -14.78
N ILE A 146 -7.25 1.41 -13.62
CA ILE A 146 -7.50 0.67 -12.39
C ILE A 146 -8.68 -0.31 -12.55
N ALA A 147 -9.78 0.14 -13.12
CA ALA A 147 -10.98 -0.69 -13.32
C ALA A 147 -10.72 -1.86 -14.26
N GLY A 148 -9.86 -1.66 -15.26
CA GLY A 148 -9.56 -2.65 -16.30
C GLY A 148 -8.64 -3.79 -15.84
N VAL A 149 -7.92 -3.68 -14.72
CA VAL A 149 -7.04 -4.77 -14.26
C VAL A 149 -7.84 -5.94 -13.70
N THR A 150 -7.35 -7.16 -13.94
CA THR A 150 -8.00 -8.40 -13.49
C THR A 150 -7.11 -9.25 -12.59
N THR A 151 -5.82 -8.91 -12.45
CA THR A 151 -4.88 -9.62 -11.59
C THR A 151 -4.15 -8.65 -10.66
N LEU A 152 -3.65 -9.16 -9.52
CA LEU A 152 -2.88 -8.36 -8.58
C LEU A 152 -1.58 -7.82 -9.22
N GLU A 153 -0.93 -8.64 -10.04
CA GLU A 153 0.31 -8.25 -10.74
C GLU A 153 0.06 -7.09 -11.70
N ALA A 154 -1.04 -7.13 -12.46
CA ALA A 154 -1.44 -6.02 -13.34
C ALA A 154 -1.79 -4.76 -12.54
N PHE A 155 -2.39 -4.91 -11.35
CA PHE A 155 -2.67 -3.80 -10.45
C PHE A 155 -1.37 -3.18 -9.90
N MET A 156 -0.43 -4.02 -9.45
CA MET A 156 0.88 -3.58 -8.96
C MET A 156 1.67 -2.83 -10.03
N ALA A 157 1.62 -3.30 -11.28
CA ALA A 157 2.29 -2.65 -12.42
C ALA A 157 1.81 -1.21 -12.68
N LEU A 158 0.61 -0.82 -12.23
CA LEU A 158 0.17 0.58 -12.32
C LEU A 158 0.99 1.53 -11.44
N TYR A 159 1.71 1.01 -10.44
CA TYR A 159 2.57 1.78 -9.55
C TYR A 159 4.03 1.83 -10.00
N ASP A 160 4.38 1.07 -11.05
CA ASP A 160 5.73 1.01 -11.57
C ASP A 160 5.90 2.05 -12.69
N ALA A 161 6.96 2.85 -12.61
CA ALA A 161 7.32 3.77 -13.68
C ALA A 161 7.81 2.98 -14.90
N PRO A 162 7.41 3.33 -16.12
CA PRO A 162 7.95 2.71 -17.33
C PRO A 162 9.46 2.98 -17.42
N VAL A 163 10.22 1.97 -17.83
CA VAL A 163 11.68 2.07 -17.96
C VAL A 163 12.12 1.76 -19.40
N ASP A 164 13.26 2.32 -19.81
CA ASP A 164 13.93 2.00 -21.08
C ASP A 164 14.75 0.70 -20.98
N ALA A 165 15.48 0.39 -22.05
CA ALA A 165 16.32 -0.80 -22.13
C ALA A 165 17.48 -0.81 -21.12
N ASP A 166 17.89 0.36 -20.62
CA ASP A 166 18.94 0.54 -19.62
C ASP A 166 18.37 0.57 -18.17
N GLY A 167 17.04 0.39 -18.02
CA GLY A 167 16.35 0.40 -16.73
C GLY A 167 16.09 1.80 -16.17
N MET A 168 16.23 2.86 -16.99
CA MET A 168 15.98 4.24 -16.56
C MET A 168 14.51 4.62 -16.74
N PRO A 169 13.89 5.31 -15.77
CA PRO A 169 12.50 5.75 -15.87
C PRO A 169 12.29 6.67 -17.10
N THR A 170 11.28 6.37 -17.92
CA THR A 170 10.90 7.16 -19.10
C THR A 170 9.65 8.00 -18.89
N GLY A 171 9.02 7.92 -17.71
CA GLY A 171 7.81 8.66 -17.37
C GLY A 171 7.32 8.34 -15.97
N ASN A 172 6.15 8.88 -15.64
CA ASN A 172 5.49 8.59 -14.37
C ASN A 172 4.84 7.19 -14.40
N ALA A 173 4.70 6.58 -13.23
CA ALA A 173 3.84 5.40 -13.08
C ALA A 173 2.42 5.72 -13.56
N PRO A 174 1.69 4.78 -14.21
CA PRO A 174 0.34 5.02 -14.72
C PRO A 174 -0.60 5.65 -13.69
N ILE A 175 -0.53 5.23 -12.42
CA ILE A 175 -1.38 5.76 -11.33
C ILE A 175 -1.02 7.19 -10.92
N ASN A 176 0.15 7.69 -11.32
CA ASN A 176 0.66 9.03 -11.00
C ASN A 176 0.88 9.89 -12.24
N ASN A 177 0.22 9.57 -13.35
CA ASN A 177 0.37 10.30 -14.61
C ASN A 177 -0.53 11.54 -14.65
N TRP A 178 -0.21 12.51 -13.79
CA TRP A 178 -0.91 13.79 -13.68
C TRP A 178 -0.25 14.86 -14.54
N PRO A 179 -1.00 15.88 -15.01
CA PRO A 179 -0.42 17.05 -15.69
C PRO A 179 0.44 17.87 -14.73
N ASP A 180 1.44 18.56 -15.28
CA ASP A 180 2.27 19.50 -14.54
C ASP A 180 1.43 20.64 -13.95
N ALA A 181 1.78 21.10 -12.77
CA ALA A 181 1.11 22.21 -12.10
C ALA A 181 1.35 23.54 -12.87
N ILE A 182 0.37 24.46 -12.82
CA ILE A 182 0.43 25.79 -13.41
C ILE A 182 0.75 26.87 -12.37
#